data_e94bee7efc7e40bff11fdb6e007c4850
#
_entry.id   e94bee7efc7e40bff11fdb6e007c4850
#
_cell.length_a   1.000
_cell.length_b   1.000
_cell.length_c   1.000
_cell.angle_alpha   90.00
_cell.angle_beta   90.00
_cell.angle_gamma   90.00
#
_symmetry.space_group_name_H-M   'P 1'
#
loop_
_entity.id
_entity.type
_entity.pdbx_description
1 polymer ?
#
loop_
_entity_poly.entity_id
_entity_poly.type
_entity_poly.pdbx_seq_one_letter_code
_entity_poly.pdbx_strand_id
1 'polypeptide(L)'
;MSEPQQSARPDARSGARPKAKIHIADLRKSFGPKTVLDGVSIDVAPAESLVIIGGSGTGKSVLLKHIIGLLKQDSGTVEVDGTAVEKLGNREITEFRRKFGMAFQEGALFDSMSVWKNVAFPLQRLKKLSHGEIRERVEECLTMVRLEGVGEKLPSQLSGGMRRRVGFARAVAHEPEILLFDEPTTGLDPVTTALIDEVILDLNDRLKTTTVTITHDMESAFRIGDRIAMLARGKIIAEAPPEEFRRLEDPRVQQFIHGRADGPLSEDAPPRESQREPRGSETS
;
A
#
# COMPACT_ATOMS: atom_id res chain seq x y z
N MET A 1 11.10 -44.53 2.71
CA MET A 1 11.84 -43.27 2.77
C MET A 1 11.69 -42.66 1.38
N SER A 2 10.72 -41.79 1.21
CA SER A 2 10.40 -41.14 -0.10
C SER A 2 10.72 -39.67 0.08
N GLU A 3 11.65 -39.16 -0.72
CA GLU A 3 12.06 -37.77 -0.76
C GLU A 3 10.89 -36.87 -1.24
N PRO A 4 10.74 -35.64 -0.70
CA PRO A 4 9.75 -34.70 -1.21
C PRO A 4 10.26 -34.09 -2.52
N GLN A 5 9.48 -34.24 -3.57
CA GLN A 5 9.69 -33.57 -4.87
C GLN A 5 9.60 -32.06 -4.68
N GLN A 6 10.73 -31.38 -4.88
CA GLN A 6 10.79 -29.94 -5.09
C GLN A 6 10.05 -29.59 -6.39
N SER A 7 8.94 -28.86 -6.27
CA SER A 7 8.25 -28.26 -7.40
C SER A 7 9.15 -27.21 -8.04
N ALA A 8 9.63 -27.44 -9.23
CA ALA A 8 10.43 -26.54 -10.03
C ALA A 8 9.60 -25.26 -10.34
N ARG A 9 10.14 -24.12 -9.98
CA ARG A 9 9.67 -22.81 -10.46
C ARG A 9 9.89 -22.70 -11.95
N PRO A 10 8.95 -22.15 -12.74
CA PRO A 10 9.12 -22.01 -14.18
C PRO A 10 10.25 -21.04 -14.49
N ASP A 11 11.11 -21.47 -15.42
CA ASP A 11 12.29 -20.81 -15.92
C ASP A 11 11.94 -19.49 -16.66
N ALA A 12 12.53 -18.39 -16.25
CA ALA A 12 12.29 -17.04 -16.78
C ALA A 12 13.04 -16.78 -18.08
N ARG A 13 12.76 -17.57 -19.16
CA ARG A 13 13.27 -17.29 -20.51
C ARG A 13 12.34 -17.83 -21.59
N SER A 14 11.29 -17.08 -21.90
CA SER A 14 10.74 -17.02 -23.28
C SER A 14 9.50 -16.12 -23.32
N GLY A 15 9.58 -15.04 -24.00
CA GLY A 15 8.70 -14.14 -24.71
C GLY A 15 7.21 -14.19 -24.47
N ALA A 16 6.67 -13.42 -23.72
CA ALA A 16 5.46 -12.63 -23.55
C ALA A 16 5.34 -12.36 -22.06
N ARG A 17 5.62 -11.14 -21.64
CA ARG A 17 5.35 -10.76 -20.23
C ARG A 17 3.89 -11.10 -19.93
N PRO A 18 3.59 -11.82 -18.84
CA PRO A 18 2.20 -12.02 -18.43
C PRO A 18 1.53 -10.65 -18.37
N LYS A 19 0.30 -10.54 -18.87
CA LYS A 19 -0.44 -9.28 -18.90
C LYS A 19 -0.47 -8.72 -17.48
N ALA A 20 0.11 -7.54 -17.27
CA ALA A 20 0.17 -6.92 -15.96
C ALA A 20 -1.25 -6.73 -15.39
N LYS A 21 -1.43 -6.95 -14.08
CA LYS A 21 -2.67 -6.65 -13.37
C LYS A 21 -2.87 -5.14 -13.26
N ILE A 22 -1.75 -4.43 -12.97
CA ILE A 22 -1.68 -2.97 -12.96
C ILE A 22 -0.51 -2.57 -13.88
N HIS A 23 -0.77 -1.70 -14.85
CA HIS A 23 0.22 -1.14 -15.76
C HIS A 23 0.20 0.37 -15.67
N ILE A 24 1.34 0.97 -15.35
CA ILE A 24 1.52 2.41 -15.26
C ILE A 24 2.66 2.80 -16.20
N ALA A 25 2.40 3.75 -17.10
CA ALA A 25 3.39 4.22 -18.05
C ALA A 25 3.44 5.76 -18.08
N ASP A 26 4.64 6.29 -17.85
CA ASP A 26 4.99 7.73 -17.88
C ASP A 26 4.00 8.62 -17.09
N LEU A 27 3.53 8.13 -15.95
CA LEU A 27 2.54 8.83 -15.11
C LEU A 27 3.13 10.11 -14.54
N ARG A 28 2.50 11.24 -14.85
CA ARG A 28 2.89 12.56 -14.34
C ARG A 28 1.74 13.21 -13.59
N LYS A 29 2.09 13.87 -12.48
CA LYS A 29 1.14 14.63 -11.65
C LYS A 29 1.80 15.81 -10.97
N SER A 30 1.21 16.98 -11.14
CA SER A 30 1.60 18.22 -10.45
C SER A 30 0.42 18.80 -9.67
N PHE A 31 0.72 19.52 -8.62
CA PHE A 31 -0.22 20.32 -7.83
C PHE A 31 0.30 21.75 -7.76
N GLY A 32 -0.29 22.62 -8.57
CA GLY A 32 0.26 23.96 -8.82
C GLY A 32 1.68 23.86 -9.39
N PRO A 33 2.67 24.58 -8.83
CA PRO A 33 4.05 24.53 -9.33
C PRO A 33 4.83 23.28 -8.94
N LYS A 34 4.29 22.45 -8.04
CA LYS A 34 5.00 21.27 -7.50
C LYS A 34 4.68 20.02 -8.31
N THR A 35 5.67 19.50 -9.04
CA THR A 35 5.60 18.17 -9.64
C THR A 35 5.82 17.11 -8.56
N VAL A 36 4.87 16.17 -8.43
CA VAL A 36 4.88 15.10 -7.43
C VAL A 36 5.21 13.76 -8.05
N LEU A 37 4.67 13.47 -9.24
CA LEU A 37 5.05 12.30 -10.06
C LEU A 37 5.58 12.82 -11.39
N ASP A 38 6.73 12.32 -11.81
CA ASP A 38 7.47 12.81 -12.99
C ASP A 38 7.90 11.64 -13.89
N GLY A 39 6.92 10.97 -14.47
CA GLY A 39 7.18 9.87 -15.40
C GLY A 39 7.33 8.52 -14.68
N VAL A 40 6.46 8.22 -13.73
CA VAL A 40 6.41 6.91 -13.06
C VAL A 40 5.95 5.85 -14.05
N SER A 41 6.75 4.80 -14.19
CA SER A 41 6.41 3.60 -14.98
C SER A 41 6.69 2.37 -14.12
N ILE A 42 5.67 1.51 -13.95
CA ILE A 42 5.77 0.27 -13.18
C ILE A 42 4.63 -0.68 -13.54
N ASP A 43 4.94 -1.96 -13.62
CA ASP A 43 3.99 -3.04 -13.81
C ASP A 43 3.82 -3.83 -12.52
N VAL A 44 2.62 -4.33 -12.24
CA VAL A 44 2.36 -5.29 -11.15
C VAL A 44 1.70 -6.52 -11.76
N ALA A 45 2.29 -7.68 -11.50
CA ALA A 45 1.75 -8.95 -12.00
C ALA A 45 0.52 -9.41 -11.20
N PRO A 46 -0.33 -10.27 -11.76
CA PRO A 46 -1.40 -10.91 -10.98
C PRO A 46 -0.85 -11.67 -9.76
N ALA A 47 -1.50 -11.52 -8.61
CA ALA A 47 -1.12 -12.13 -7.33
C ALA A 47 0.30 -11.76 -6.83
N GLU A 48 0.90 -10.71 -7.36
CA GLU A 48 2.16 -10.15 -6.87
C GLU A 48 1.94 -9.23 -5.68
N SER A 49 2.84 -9.29 -4.70
CA SER A 49 2.96 -8.31 -3.61
C SER A 49 4.06 -7.30 -3.96
N LEU A 50 3.69 -6.15 -4.50
CA LEU A 50 4.60 -5.04 -4.76
C LEU A 50 4.65 -4.12 -3.54
N VAL A 51 5.85 -3.84 -3.04
CA VAL A 51 6.06 -2.81 -2.01
C VAL A 51 6.75 -1.60 -2.60
N ILE A 52 6.14 -0.42 -2.45
CA ILE A 52 6.71 0.85 -2.91
C ILE A 52 7.24 1.61 -1.70
N ILE A 53 8.53 1.78 -1.64
CA ILE A 53 9.21 2.53 -0.58
C ILE A 53 9.61 3.94 -1.04
N GLY A 54 9.91 4.79 -0.09
CA GLY A 54 10.40 6.16 -0.34
C GLY A 54 10.14 7.09 0.82
N GLY A 55 10.82 8.21 0.85
CA GLY A 55 10.69 9.23 1.90
C GLY A 55 9.29 9.82 2.01
N SER A 56 9.02 10.57 3.07
CA SER A 56 7.77 11.30 3.22
C SER A 56 7.61 12.33 2.10
N GLY A 57 6.41 12.44 1.55
CA GLY A 57 6.09 13.42 0.50
C GLY A 57 6.62 13.10 -0.90
N THR A 58 7.21 11.92 -1.15
CA THR A 58 7.72 11.51 -2.48
C THR A 58 6.63 11.18 -3.50
N GLY A 59 5.35 11.11 -3.09
CA GLY A 59 4.25 10.85 -4.01
C GLY A 59 3.63 9.45 -3.88
N LYS A 60 4.04 8.61 -2.94
CA LYS A 60 3.53 7.22 -2.76
C LYS A 60 2.00 7.16 -2.67
N SER A 61 1.39 7.90 -1.74
CA SER A 61 -0.08 7.92 -1.60
C SER A 61 -0.77 8.59 -2.79
N VAL A 62 -0.09 9.49 -3.51
CA VAL A 62 -0.60 10.08 -4.76
C VAL A 62 -0.65 8.99 -5.84
N LEU A 63 0.38 8.14 -5.94
CA LEU A 63 0.40 7.01 -6.86
C LEU A 63 -0.75 6.03 -6.59
N LEU A 64 -0.96 5.61 -5.32
CA LEU A 64 -2.10 4.75 -4.96
C LEU A 64 -3.46 5.36 -5.38
N LYS A 65 -3.62 6.68 -5.19
CA LYS A 65 -4.85 7.38 -5.57
C LYS A 65 -5.09 7.40 -7.08
N HIS A 66 -4.05 7.33 -7.91
CA HIS A 66 -4.19 7.17 -9.35
C HIS A 66 -4.62 5.74 -9.72
N ILE A 67 -4.00 4.72 -9.10
CA ILE A 67 -4.35 3.32 -9.34
C ILE A 67 -5.85 3.05 -9.10
N ILE A 68 -6.42 3.59 -8.02
CA ILE A 68 -7.85 3.42 -7.69
C ILE A 68 -8.76 4.45 -8.38
N GLY A 69 -8.20 5.34 -9.21
CA GLY A 69 -8.97 6.36 -9.92
C GLY A 69 -9.56 7.47 -9.05
N LEU A 70 -8.95 7.77 -7.88
CA LEU A 70 -9.32 8.90 -7.02
C LEU A 70 -8.68 10.21 -7.48
N LEU A 71 -7.59 10.14 -8.23
CA LEU A 71 -6.92 11.27 -8.85
C LEU A 71 -6.80 11.04 -10.35
N LYS A 72 -6.90 12.11 -11.11
CA LYS A 72 -6.64 12.11 -12.53
C LYS A 72 -5.22 12.64 -12.78
N GLN A 73 -4.48 11.93 -13.63
CA GLN A 73 -3.12 12.30 -14.04
C GLN A 73 -3.14 13.51 -14.98
N ASP A 74 -2.00 14.18 -15.08
CA ASP A 74 -1.77 15.27 -16.04
C ASP A 74 -1.33 14.68 -17.40
N SER A 75 -0.53 13.58 -17.37
CA SER A 75 -0.16 12.80 -18.56
C SER A 75 0.25 11.38 -18.15
N GLY A 76 0.47 10.52 -19.14
CA GLY A 76 0.74 9.09 -18.95
C GLY A 76 -0.54 8.28 -18.86
N THR A 77 -0.40 6.98 -18.57
CA THR A 77 -1.52 6.03 -18.49
C THR A 77 -1.48 5.20 -17.22
N VAL A 78 -2.65 4.86 -16.71
CA VAL A 78 -2.85 3.88 -15.63
C VAL A 78 -3.89 2.88 -16.12
N GLU A 79 -3.50 1.63 -16.25
CA GLU A 79 -4.40 0.55 -16.65
C GLU A 79 -4.48 -0.52 -15.56
N VAL A 80 -5.68 -1.03 -15.34
CA VAL A 80 -5.93 -2.18 -14.48
C VAL A 80 -6.73 -3.20 -15.26
N ASP A 81 -6.23 -4.42 -15.36
CA ASP A 81 -6.78 -5.47 -16.24
C ASP A 81 -6.91 -5.01 -17.71
N GLY A 82 -6.03 -4.12 -18.16
CA GLY A 82 -6.09 -3.51 -19.49
C GLY A 82 -7.18 -2.46 -19.67
N THR A 83 -7.82 -2.03 -18.58
CA THR A 83 -8.80 -0.92 -18.59
C THR A 83 -8.09 0.37 -18.20
N ALA A 84 -8.06 1.35 -19.10
CA ALA A 84 -7.48 2.67 -18.85
C ALA A 84 -8.38 3.46 -17.88
N VAL A 85 -7.85 3.75 -16.68
CA VAL A 85 -8.59 4.37 -15.58
C VAL A 85 -9.10 5.76 -15.92
N GLU A 86 -8.32 6.53 -16.67
CA GLU A 86 -8.64 7.88 -17.08
C GLU A 86 -9.80 8.00 -18.09
N LYS A 87 -10.16 6.87 -18.70
CA LYS A 87 -11.27 6.80 -19.69
C LYS A 87 -12.60 6.41 -19.07
N LEU A 88 -12.61 6.01 -17.79
CA LEU A 88 -13.80 5.57 -17.10
C LEU A 88 -14.75 6.72 -16.79
N GLY A 89 -16.02 6.56 -17.14
CA GLY A 89 -17.09 7.46 -16.75
C GLY A 89 -17.55 7.27 -15.30
N ASN A 90 -18.43 8.16 -14.81
CA ASN A 90 -18.86 8.15 -13.41
C ASN A 90 -19.52 6.84 -12.93
N ARG A 91 -20.20 6.10 -13.80
CA ARG A 91 -20.79 4.80 -13.46
C ARG A 91 -19.73 3.72 -13.47
N GLU A 92 -18.88 3.70 -14.48
CA GLU A 92 -17.84 2.69 -14.66
C GLU A 92 -16.78 2.76 -13.55
N ILE A 93 -16.39 3.98 -13.12
CA ILE A 93 -15.42 4.16 -12.03
C ILE A 93 -15.94 3.58 -10.70
N THR A 94 -17.26 3.57 -10.48
CA THR A 94 -17.85 2.98 -9.27
C THR A 94 -17.73 1.46 -9.27
N GLU A 95 -18.01 0.81 -10.41
CA GLU A 95 -17.83 -0.64 -10.57
C GLU A 95 -16.35 -1.01 -10.55
N PHE A 96 -15.50 -0.22 -11.20
CA PHE A 96 -14.06 -0.37 -11.21
C PHE A 96 -13.48 -0.39 -9.78
N ARG A 97 -13.91 0.53 -8.92
CA ARG A 97 -13.45 0.61 -7.53
C ARG A 97 -13.83 -0.60 -6.67
N ARG A 98 -14.81 -1.39 -7.08
CA ARG A 98 -15.15 -2.66 -6.40
C ARG A 98 -14.06 -3.71 -6.50
N LYS A 99 -13.16 -3.59 -7.48
CA LYS A 99 -12.00 -4.46 -7.58
C LYS A 99 -10.98 -4.26 -6.46
N PHE A 100 -11.07 -3.16 -5.72
CA PHE A 100 -10.06 -2.75 -4.75
C PHE A 100 -10.56 -2.83 -3.32
N GLY A 101 -9.73 -3.39 -2.44
CA GLY A 101 -9.76 -3.15 -1.01
C GLY A 101 -8.67 -2.17 -0.63
N MET A 102 -9.00 -1.12 0.11
CA MET A 102 -8.00 -0.15 0.56
C MET A 102 -7.97 -0.06 2.08
N ALA A 103 -6.78 -0.25 2.63
CA ALA A 103 -6.48 -0.10 4.04
C ALA A 103 -5.60 1.14 4.25
N PHE A 104 -6.09 2.06 5.04
CA PHE A 104 -5.44 3.34 5.35
C PHE A 104 -4.62 3.24 6.63
N GLN A 105 -3.64 4.13 6.78
CA GLN A 105 -2.68 4.20 7.88
C GLN A 105 -3.30 4.06 9.29
N GLU A 106 -4.44 4.69 9.56
CA GLU A 106 -5.13 4.61 10.86
C GLU A 106 -6.39 3.74 10.84
N GLY A 107 -6.55 2.90 9.78
CA GLY A 107 -7.74 2.08 9.55
C GLY A 107 -8.92 2.86 8.98
N ALA A 108 -9.00 4.19 9.12
CA ALA A 108 -10.08 5.07 8.63
C ALA A 108 -11.48 4.53 8.98
N LEU A 109 -11.66 4.07 10.21
CA LEU A 109 -12.93 3.52 10.69
C LEU A 109 -13.95 4.62 10.94
N PHE A 110 -15.22 4.26 10.80
CA PHE A 110 -16.33 5.12 11.24
C PHE A 110 -16.46 5.02 12.75
N ASP A 111 -16.11 6.08 13.48
CA ASP A 111 -16.06 6.09 14.96
C ASP A 111 -17.41 5.82 15.61
N SER A 112 -18.51 6.20 14.94
CA SER A 112 -19.88 5.98 15.40
C SER A 112 -20.42 4.57 15.14
N MET A 113 -19.65 3.72 14.46
CA MET A 113 -20.03 2.36 14.11
C MET A 113 -19.21 1.35 14.90
N SER A 114 -19.85 0.24 15.33
CA SER A 114 -19.10 -0.89 15.89
C SER A 114 -18.16 -1.51 14.87
N VAL A 115 -17.22 -2.33 15.33
CA VAL A 115 -16.31 -3.12 14.48
C VAL A 115 -17.10 -3.90 13.44
N TRP A 116 -18.15 -4.62 13.88
CA TRP A 116 -19.02 -5.39 12.99
C TRP A 116 -19.60 -4.51 11.88
N LYS A 117 -20.17 -3.35 12.23
CA LYS A 117 -20.77 -2.42 11.26
C LYS A 117 -19.73 -1.84 10.30
N ASN A 118 -18.51 -1.56 10.77
CA ASN A 118 -17.41 -1.12 9.90
C ASN A 118 -17.05 -2.17 8.85
N VAL A 119 -16.92 -3.44 9.24
CA VAL A 119 -16.59 -4.53 8.31
C VAL A 119 -17.77 -4.85 7.40
N ALA A 120 -19.01 -4.83 7.89
CA ALA A 120 -20.23 -5.06 7.10
C ALA A 120 -20.51 -3.94 6.09
N PHE A 121 -19.97 -2.74 6.27
CA PHE A 121 -20.33 -1.55 5.50
C PHE A 121 -20.20 -1.74 3.97
N PRO A 122 -19.09 -2.24 3.41
CA PRO A 122 -18.99 -2.50 1.98
C PRO A 122 -19.99 -3.57 1.50
N LEU A 123 -20.27 -4.62 2.30
CA LEU A 123 -21.17 -5.70 1.94
C LEU A 123 -22.63 -5.25 1.80
N GLN A 124 -23.08 -4.37 2.70
CA GLN A 124 -24.44 -3.82 2.67
C GLN A 124 -24.73 -3.02 1.40
N ARG A 125 -23.70 -2.45 0.76
CA ARG A 125 -23.83 -1.69 -0.49
C ARG A 125 -23.87 -2.56 -1.74
N LEU A 126 -23.40 -3.79 -1.66
CA LEU A 126 -23.40 -4.72 -2.80
C LEU A 126 -24.79 -5.35 -3.07
N LYS A 127 -25.78 -5.16 -2.20
CA LYS A 127 -27.22 -5.51 -2.34
C LYS A 127 -27.54 -6.96 -2.70
N LYS A 128 -26.60 -7.90 -2.57
CA LYS A 128 -26.77 -9.29 -3.01
C LYS A 128 -26.77 -10.30 -1.87
N LEU A 129 -26.38 -9.87 -0.65
CA LEU A 129 -26.21 -10.76 0.48
C LEU A 129 -27.37 -10.61 1.48
N SER A 130 -27.85 -11.72 2.02
CA SER A 130 -28.76 -11.77 3.16
C SER A 130 -28.04 -11.32 4.45
N HIS A 131 -28.81 -11.00 5.48
CA HIS A 131 -28.26 -10.66 6.80
C HIS A 131 -27.39 -11.79 7.39
N GLY A 132 -27.75 -13.05 7.16
CA GLY A 132 -26.99 -14.22 7.60
C GLY A 132 -25.63 -14.29 6.91
N GLU A 133 -25.60 -14.19 5.59
CA GLU A 133 -24.38 -14.21 4.80
C GLU A 133 -23.42 -13.05 5.15
N ILE A 134 -23.97 -11.86 5.39
CA ILE A 134 -23.17 -10.72 5.86
C ILE A 134 -22.55 -11.04 7.22
N ARG A 135 -23.30 -11.67 8.14
CA ARG A 135 -22.80 -12.02 9.47
C ARG A 135 -21.65 -13.01 9.39
N GLU A 136 -21.83 -14.09 8.66
CA GLU A 136 -20.79 -15.12 8.44
C GLU A 136 -19.53 -14.51 7.81
N ARG A 137 -19.70 -13.68 6.78
CA ARG A 137 -18.57 -13.03 6.11
C ARG A 137 -17.81 -12.07 7.03
N VAL A 138 -18.50 -11.30 7.87
CA VAL A 138 -17.86 -10.40 8.84
C VAL A 138 -17.04 -11.20 9.87
N GLU A 139 -17.60 -12.27 10.42
CA GLU A 139 -16.88 -13.14 11.36
C GLU A 139 -15.65 -13.77 10.72
N GLU A 140 -15.78 -14.26 9.49
CA GLU A 140 -14.66 -14.78 8.72
C GLU A 140 -13.56 -13.73 8.53
N CYS A 141 -13.92 -12.49 8.12
CA CYS A 141 -12.95 -11.41 7.95
C CYS A 141 -12.26 -11.03 9.26
N LEU A 142 -12.98 -11.02 10.38
CA LEU A 142 -12.39 -10.75 11.70
C LEU A 142 -11.43 -11.86 12.12
N THR A 143 -11.74 -13.11 11.83
CA THR A 143 -10.87 -14.26 12.05
C THR A 143 -9.59 -14.16 11.19
N MET A 144 -9.71 -13.79 9.91
CA MET A 144 -8.55 -13.59 9.02
C MET A 144 -7.54 -12.57 9.58
N VAL A 145 -8.01 -11.56 10.29
CA VAL A 145 -7.16 -10.52 10.89
C VAL A 145 -6.91 -10.75 12.39
N ARG A 146 -7.22 -11.94 12.91
CA ARG A 146 -6.98 -12.35 14.31
C ARG A 146 -7.67 -11.41 15.33
N LEU A 147 -8.96 -11.10 15.08
CA LEU A 147 -9.79 -10.21 15.90
C LEU A 147 -11.16 -10.82 16.22
N GLU A 148 -11.19 -12.07 16.68
CA GLU A 148 -12.43 -12.74 17.10
C GLU A 148 -13.03 -12.05 18.34
N GLY A 149 -14.36 -12.03 18.42
CA GLY A 149 -15.10 -11.59 19.60
C GLY A 149 -15.10 -10.08 19.87
N VAL A 150 -14.60 -9.24 18.94
CA VAL A 150 -14.58 -7.78 19.11
C VAL A 150 -15.67 -7.04 18.33
N GLY A 151 -16.58 -7.75 17.67
CA GLY A 151 -17.55 -7.19 16.74
C GLY A 151 -18.40 -6.05 17.29
N GLU A 152 -18.78 -6.10 18.57
CA GLU A 152 -19.62 -5.09 19.22
C GLU A 152 -18.83 -3.87 19.75
N LYS A 153 -17.49 -3.94 19.77
CA LYS A 153 -16.68 -2.81 20.26
C LYS A 153 -16.72 -1.64 19.28
N LEU A 154 -16.59 -0.42 19.85
CA LEU A 154 -16.36 0.80 19.07
C LEU A 154 -14.86 0.98 18.78
N PRO A 155 -14.48 1.71 17.72
CA PRO A 155 -13.08 2.01 17.41
C PRO A 155 -12.30 2.65 18.57
N SER A 156 -12.95 3.46 19.40
CA SER A 156 -12.37 4.08 20.60
C SER A 156 -11.93 3.08 21.67
N GLN A 157 -12.45 1.85 21.64
CA GLN A 157 -12.13 0.77 22.58
C GLN A 157 -11.01 -0.15 22.07
N LEU A 158 -10.41 0.16 20.94
CA LEU A 158 -9.40 -0.64 20.28
C LEU A 158 -8.01 0.01 20.36
N SER A 159 -6.96 -0.81 20.46
CA SER A 159 -5.59 -0.34 20.25
C SER A 159 -5.36 0.12 18.81
N GLY A 160 -4.26 0.85 18.54
CA GLY A 160 -3.89 1.27 17.19
C GLY A 160 -3.76 0.11 16.21
N GLY A 161 -3.06 -0.95 16.60
CA GLY A 161 -2.92 -2.17 15.79
C GLY A 161 -4.23 -2.91 15.57
N MET A 162 -5.14 -2.92 16.56
CA MET A 162 -6.49 -3.49 16.39
C MET A 162 -7.30 -2.68 15.38
N ARG A 163 -7.30 -1.34 15.48
CA ARG A 163 -8.01 -0.49 14.49
C ARG A 163 -7.55 -0.75 13.07
N ARG A 164 -6.24 -0.88 12.85
CA ARG A 164 -5.69 -1.21 11.51
C ARG A 164 -6.17 -2.56 11.01
N ARG A 165 -6.14 -3.59 11.86
CA ARG A 165 -6.63 -4.92 11.50
C ARG A 165 -8.14 -4.93 11.19
N VAL A 166 -8.96 -4.15 11.89
CA VAL A 166 -10.36 -3.93 11.50
C VAL A 166 -10.46 -3.26 10.12
N GLY A 167 -9.58 -2.28 9.83
CA GLY A 167 -9.47 -1.67 8.51
C GLY A 167 -9.14 -2.70 7.42
N PHE A 168 -8.26 -3.66 7.70
CA PHE A 168 -7.95 -4.78 6.79
C PHE A 168 -9.16 -5.71 6.60
N ALA A 169 -9.83 -6.11 7.69
CA ALA A 169 -11.05 -6.91 7.62
C ALA A 169 -12.11 -6.24 6.73
N ARG A 170 -12.30 -4.92 6.88
CA ARG A 170 -13.21 -4.14 6.02
C ARG A 170 -12.75 -4.12 4.56
N ALA A 171 -11.44 -3.98 4.32
CA ALA A 171 -10.89 -3.93 2.98
C ALA A 171 -11.07 -5.25 2.22
N VAL A 172 -11.01 -6.40 2.90
CA VAL A 172 -11.17 -7.73 2.27
C VAL A 172 -12.60 -8.25 2.27
N ALA A 173 -13.53 -7.57 2.93
CA ALA A 173 -14.90 -8.09 3.15
C ALA A 173 -15.64 -8.42 1.85
N HIS A 174 -15.46 -7.60 0.83
CA HIS A 174 -16.13 -7.75 -0.47
C HIS A 174 -15.31 -8.55 -1.51
N GLU A 175 -14.27 -9.26 -1.08
CA GLU A 175 -13.42 -10.11 -1.93
C GLU A 175 -12.78 -9.35 -3.10
N PRO A 176 -11.98 -8.31 -2.82
CA PRO A 176 -11.35 -7.52 -3.87
C PRO A 176 -10.30 -8.34 -4.64
N GLU A 177 -10.05 -7.97 -5.88
CA GLU A 177 -8.98 -8.51 -6.70
C GLU A 177 -7.62 -7.88 -6.40
N ILE A 178 -7.62 -6.67 -5.85
CA ILE A 178 -6.42 -5.87 -5.55
C ILE A 178 -6.54 -5.28 -4.15
N LEU A 179 -5.50 -5.44 -3.33
CA LEU A 179 -5.39 -4.80 -2.01
C LEU A 179 -4.35 -3.69 -2.04
N LEU A 180 -4.73 -2.54 -1.53
CA LEU A 180 -3.87 -1.37 -1.38
C LEU A 180 -3.67 -1.07 0.09
N PHE A 181 -2.41 -1.05 0.56
CA PHE A 181 -2.04 -0.71 1.92
C PHE A 181 -1.26 0.61 1.94
N ASP A 182 -1.79 1.61 2.64
CA ASP A 182 -1.16 2.92 2.80
C ASP A 182 -0.55 3.01 4.20
N GLU A 183 0.78 2.85 4.29
CA GLU A 183 1.59 2.94 5.51
C GLU A 183 1.03 2.05 6.68
N PRO A 184 0.89 0.73 6.48
CA PRO A 184 0.17 -0.15 7.40
C PRO A 184 0.81 -0.29 8.78
N THR A 185 2.11 -0.08 8.92
CA THR A 185 2.88 -0.28 10.16
C THR A 185 3.34 1.01 10.84
N THR A 186 3.13 2.16 10.21
CA THR A 186 3.63 3.46 10.69
C THR A 186 3.14 3.80 12.10
N GLY A 187 4.08 4.12 13.02
CA GLY A 187 3.79 4.53 14.38
C GLY A 187 3.34 3.38 15.30
N LEU A 188 3.56 2.13 14.92
CA LEU A 188 3.39 0.96 15.78
C LEU A 188 4.74 0.55 16.41
N ASP A 189 4.65 -0.15 17.53
CA ASP A 189 5.81 -0.82 18.12
C ASP A 189 6.26 -2.02 17.26
N PRO A 190 7.50 -2.51 17.41
CA PRO A 190 8.03 -3.59 16.57
C PRO A 190 7.24 -4.90 16.64
N VAL A 191 6.66 -5.24 17.80
CA VAL A 191 5.88 -6.47 17.96
C VAL A 191 4.56 -6.37 17.21
N THR A 192 3.88 -5.24 17.36
CA THR A 192 2.62 -4.96 16.64
C THR A 192 2.88 -4.86 15.12
N THR A 193 4.00 -4.26 14.70
CA THR A 193 4.45 -4.22 13.29
C THR A 193 4.58 -5.64 12.73
N ALA A 194 5.30 -6.52 13.42
CA ALA A 194 5.46 -7.91 12.99
C ALA A 194 4.11 -8.63 12.85
N LEU A 195 3.19 -8.41 13.78
CA LEU A 195 1.84 -8.99 13.70
C LEU A 195 1.04 -8.46 12.49
N ILE A 196 1.17 -7.18 12.17
CA ILE A 196 0.53 -6.58 10.98
C ILE A 196 1.11 -7.20 9.70
N ASP A 197 2.43 -7.35 9.60
CA ASP A 197 3.09 -7.99 8.46
C ASP A 197 2.62 -9.43 8.27
N GLU A 198 2.52 -10.22 9.36
CA GLU A 198 1.98 -11.58 9.32
C GLU A 198 0.53 -11.61 8.81
N VAL A 199 -0.31 -10.68 9.26
CA VAL A 199 -1.70 -10.58 8.76
C VAL A 199 -1.73 -10.25 7.27
N ILE A 200 -0.86 -9.35 6.78
CA ILE A 200 -0.76 -9.04 5.34
C ILE A 200 -0.34 -10.28 4.55
N LEU A 201 0.65 -11.03 5.02
CA LEU A 201 1.09 -12.28 4.40
C LEU A 201 -0.03 -13.34 4.38
N ASP A 202 -0.71 -13.53 5.50
CA ASP A 202 -1.84 -14.47 5.62
C ASP A 202 -2.98 -14.10 4.64
N LEU A 203 -3.30 -12.80 4.50
CA LEU A 203 -4.30 -12.32 3.55
C LEU A 203 -3.87 -12.57 2.10
N ASN A 204 -2.62 -12.26 1.74
CA ASN A 204 -2.09 -12.51 0.40
C ASN A 204 -2.14 -13.98 0.04
N ASP A 205 -1.76 -14.84 0.99
CA ASP A 205 -1.71 -16.29 0.78
C ASP A 205 -3.11 -16.90 0.61
N ARG A 206 -4.07 -16.47 1.43
CA ARG A 206 -5.45 -16.97 1.40
C ARG A 206 -6.25 -16.47 0.21
N LEU A 207 -6.12 -15.18 -0.11
CA LEU A 207 -6.95 -14.53 -1.11
C LEU A 207 -6.33 -14.56 -2.52
N LYS A 208 -5.02 -14.81 -2.63
CA LYS A 208 -4.26 -14.74 -3.89
C LYS A 208 -4.49 -13.44 -4.66
N THR A 209 -4.68 -12.34 -3.91
CA THR A 209 -4.91 -11.01 -4.47
C THR A 209 -3.58 -10.36 -4.90
N THR A 210 -3.66 -9.46 -5.86
CA THR A 210 -2.54 -8.55 -6.15
C THR A 210 -2.48 -7.48 -5.07
N THR A 211 -1.30 -7.23 -4.50
CA THR A 211 -1.14 -6.23 -3.45
C THR A 211 -0.17 -5.13 -3.84
N VAL A 212 -0.51 -3.90 -3.48
CA VAL A 212 0.42 -2.77 -3.53
C VAL A 212 0.47 -2.12 -2.15
N THR A 213 1.60 -2.23 -1.49
CA THR A 213 1.85 -1.63 -0.17
C THR A 213 2.80 -0.46 -0.33
N ILE A 214 2.44 0.70 0.22
CA ILE A 214 3.40 1.80 0.35
C ILE A 214 3.85 1.91 1.80
N THR A 215 5.15 2.03 2.02
CA THR A 215 5.74 2.17 3.35
C THR A 215 7.09 2.87 3.31
N HIS A 216 7.55 3.34 4.45
CA HIS A 216 8.94 3.74 4.68
C HIS A 216 9.67 2.78 5.63
N ASP A 217 8.98 1.74 6.11
CA ASP A 217 9.54 0.70 6.97
C ASP A 217 10.20 -0.39 6.11
N MET A 218 11.53 -0.44 6.18
CA MET A 218 12.33 -1.36 5.37
C MET A 218 12.19 -2.81 5.82
N GLU A 219 12.04 -3.07 7.13
CA GLU A 219 11.89 -4.44 7.63
C GLU A 219 10.57 -5.04 7.16
N SER A 220 9.48 -4.28 7.29
CA SER A 220 8.18 -4.67 6.72
C SER A 220 8.28 -4.87 5.21
N ALA A 221 8.91 -3.94 4.48
CA ALA A 221 9.04 -4.03 3.02
C ALA A 221 9.73 -5.34 2.59
N PHE A 222 10.82 -5.71 3.26
CA PHE A 222 11.54 -6.95 2.97
C PHE A 222 10.78 -8.22 3.37
N ARG A 223 9.87 -8.13 4.34
CA ARG A 223 9.09 -9.27 4.83
C ARG A 223 7.88 -9.58 3.95
N ILE A 224 7.16 -8.54 3.50
CA ILE A 224 5.85 -8.72 2.83
C ILE A 224 5.91 -8.62 1.32
N GLY A 225 6.99 -8.12 0.73
CA GLY A 225 7.10 -7.89 -0.72
C GLY A 225 7.67 -9.07 -1.49
N ASP A 226 7.07 -9.41 -2.63
CA ASP A 226 7.72 -10.22 -3.66
C ASP A 226 8.71 -9.37 -4.47
N ARG A 227 8.40 -8.08 -4.63
CA ARG A 227 9.24 -7.08 -5.27
C ARG A 227 9.12 -5.74 -4.55
N ILE A 228 10.25 -5.03 -4.47
CA ILE A 228 10.34 -3.71 -3.88
C ILE A 228 10.68 -2.70 -4.98
N ALA A 229 9.97 -1.58 -5.00
CA ALA A 229 10.27 -0.45 -5.87
C ALA A 229 10.52 0.81 -5.03
N MET A 230 11.54 1.59 -5.35
CA MET A 230 11.83 2.84 -4.65
C MET A 230 11.35 4.04 -5.45
N LEU A 231 10.43 4.81 -4.87
CA LEU A 231 9.96 6.08 -5.41
C LEU A 231 10.74 7.23 -4.78
N ALA A 232 11.50 7.94 -5.60
CA ALA A 232 12.22 9.14 -5.20
C ALA A 232 12.11 10.21 -6.29
N ARG A 233 11.93 11.47 -5.89
CA ARG A 233 11.80 12.63 -6.81
C ARG A 233 10.75 12.39 -7.92
N GLY A 234 9.64 11.75 -7.56
CA GLY A 234 8.56 11.49 -8.50
C GLY A 234 8.84 10.38 -9.54
N LYS A 235 9.91 9.61 -9.39
CA LYS A 235 10.32 8.52 -10.30
C LYS A 235 10.58 7.23 -9.55
N ILE A 236 10.33 6.09 -10.20
CA ILE A 236 10.88 4.81 -9.74
C ILE A 236 12.36 4.80 -10.11
N ILE A 237 13.22 4.74 -9.09
CA ILE A 237 14.68 4.79 -9.28
C ILE A 237 15.34 3.42 -9.16
N ALA A 238 14.67 2.46 -8.56
CA ALA A 238 15.12 1.08 -8.43
C ALA A 238 13.91 0.16 -8.23
N GLU A 239 13.99 -1.06 -8.76
CA GLU A 239 13.04 -2.14 -8.49
C GLU A 239 13.76 -3.49 -8.57
N ALA A 240 13.51 -4.37 -7.60
CA ALA A 240 14.06 -5.72 -7.55
C ALA A 240 13.33 -6.59 -6.52
N PRO A 241 13.47 -7.93 -6.57
CA PRO A 241 13.12 -8.80 -5.45
C PRO A 241 13.89 -8.40 -4.17
N PRO A 242 13.35 -8.69 -2.96
CA PRO A 242 13.93 -8.22 -1.69
C PRO A 242 15.43 -8.50 -1.52
N GLU A 243 15.89 -9.72 -1.83
CA GLU A 243 17.30 -10.10 -1.67
C GLU A 243 18.23 -9.37 -2.66
N GLU A 244 17.76 -9.13 -3.88
CA GLU A 244 18.49 -8.36 -4.89
C GLU A 244 18.46 -6.87 -4.53
N PHE A 245 17.33 -6.37 -4.04
CA PHE A 245 17.16 -4.97 -3.65
C PHE A 245 18.15 -4.56 -2.54
N ARG A 246 18.41 -5.44 -1.57
CA ARG A 246 19.41 -5.22 -0.52
C ARG A 246 20.82 -5.00 -1.07
N ARG A 247 21.13 -5.61 -2.22
CA ARG A 247 22.48 -5.61 -2.84
C ARG A 247 22.67 -4.53 -3.91
N LEU A 248 21.61 -3.74 -4.21
CA LEU A 248 21.74 -2.66 -5.18
C LEU A 248 22.78 -1.65 -4.72
N GLU A 249 23.71 -1.30 -5.61
CA GLU A 249 24.82 -0.38 -5.29
C GLU A 249 24.42 1.11 -5.41
N ASP A 250 23.18 1.44 -5.82
CA ASP A 250 22.71 2.83 -5.92
C ASP A 250 22.82 3.53 -4.55
N PRO A 251 23.58 4.61 -4.44
CA PRO A 251 23.82 5.29 -3.15
C PRO A 251 22.51 5.79 -2.49
N ARG A 252 21.47 6.11 -3.28
CA ARG A 252 20.15 6.54 -2.78
C ARG A 252 19.42 5.38 -2.13
N VAL A 253 19.48 4.20 -2.75
CA VAL A 253 18.88 2.96 -2.22
C VAL A 253 19.59 2.58 -0.93
N GLN A 254 20.92 2.57 -0.91
CA GLN A 254 21.72 2.24 0.27
C GLN A 254 21.54 3.26 1.40
N GLN A 255 21.45 4.56 1.08
CA GLN A 255 21.12 5.58 2.07
C GLN A 255 19.77 5.30 2.73
N PHE A 256 18.74 4.94 1.94
CA PHE A 256 17.40 4.70 2.44
C PHE A 256 17.32 3.42 3.29
N ILE A 257 17.90 2.32 2.81
CA ILE A 257 17.93 1.03 3.55
C ILE A 257 18.58 1.19 4.93
N HIS A 258 19.67 1.94 5.01
CA HIS A 258 20.44 2.10 6.25
C HIS A 258 20.02 3.30 7.09
N GLY A 259 19.02 4.07 6.66
CA GLY A 259 18.56 5.26 7.40
C GLY A 259 19.63 6.30 7.61
N ARG A 260 20.59 6.46 6.67
CA ARG A 260 21.71 7.41 6.81
C ARG A 260 21.23 8.84 6.61
N ALA A 261 21.59 9.72 7.53
CA ALA A 261 21.23 11.14 7.44
C ALA A 261 21.92 11.86 6.28
N ASP A 262 23.15 11.48 5.97
CA ASP A 262 23.97 12.09 4.91
C ASP A 262 23.93 11.23 3.64
N GLY A 263 23.74 11.89 2.50
CA GLY A 263 23.73 11.23 1.20
C GLY A 263 22.81 11.93 0.17
N PRO A 264 22.73 11.39 -1.05
CA PRO A 264 22.07 12.05 -2.18
C PRO A 264 20.57 12.32 -1.99
N LEU A 265 19.90 11.63 -1.05
CA LEU A 265 18.51 11.94 -0.71
C LEU A 265 18.36 13.11 0.26
N SER A 266 19.43 13.48 0.99
CA SER A 266 19.42 14.55 1.99
C SER A 266 19.70 15.93 1.38
N GLU A 267 20.32 16.00 0.22
CA GLU A 267 20.63 17.24 -0.49
C GLU A 267 19.37 18.00 -0.93
N ASP A 268 18.21 17.33 -0.92
CA ASP A 268 16.91 17.92 -1.25
C ASP A 268 16.09 18.37 -0.05
N ALA A 269 16.55 18.15 1.16
CA ALA A 269 15.89 18.70 2.34
C ALA A 269 15.96 20.23 2.25
N PRO A 270 14.84 20.99 2.43
CA PRO A 270 14.94 22.44 2.52
C PRO A 270 15.97 22.78 3.59
N PRO A 271 16.83 23.81 3.35
CA PRO A 271 17.85 24.19 4.32
C PRO A 271 17.18 24.34 5.67
N ARG A 272 17.71 23.66 6.69
CA ARG A 272 17.25 23.82 8.08
C ARG A 272 17.31 25.33 8.32
N GLU A 273 16.19 25.95 8.70
CA GLU A 273 16.17 27.33 9.17
C GLU A 273 17.25 27.39 10.26
N SER A 274 18.40 27.97 9.90
CA SER A 274 19.47 28.21 10.83
C SER A 274 18.85 29.00 11.97
N GLN A 275 19.01 28.48 13.17
CA GLN A 275 18.64 29.11 14.42
C GLN A 275 18.99 30.61 14.29
N ARG A 276 17.93 31.43 14.21
CA ARG A 276 18.10 32.89 14.30
C ARG A 276 18.74 33.13 15.67
N GLU A 277 20.02 33.49 15.65
CA GLU A 277 20.64 34.05 16.84
C GLU A 277 19.76 35.17 17.37
N PRO A 278 19.48 35.22 18.68
CA PRO A 278 18.73 36.30 19.25
C PRO A 278 19.55 37.60 19.01
N ARG A 279 18.97 38.52 18.24
CA ARG A 279 19.55 39.87 18.08
C ARG A 279 19.78 40.44 19.47
N GLY A 280 21.03 40.67 19.80
CA GLY A 280 21.43 41.28 21.03
C GLY A 280 20.66 42.59 21.28
N SER A 281 20.10 42.68 22.45
CA SER A 281 19.57 43.92 23.01
C SER A 281 20.75 44.93 23.15
N GLU A 282 20.87 45.83 22.21
CA GLU A 282 21.65 47.06 22.48
C GLU A 282 20.82 47.99 23.35
N THR A 283 21.23 48.06 24.61
CA THR A 283 20.86 49.12 25.53
C THR A 283 21.67 50.38 25.19
N SER A 284 20.99 51.48 24.99
CA SER A 284 21.43 52.83 25.30
C SER A 284 20.24 53.71 25.65
#